data_6b463e7f75b73a3c97e6dc11b46b3cad
#
_entry.id   6b463e7f75b73a3c97e6dc11b46b3cad
#
_cell.length_a   1.000
_cell.length_b   1.000
_cell.length_c   1.000
_cell.angle_alpha   90.00
_cell.angle_beta   90.00
_cell.angle_gamma   90.00
#
_symmetry.space_group_name_H-M   'P 1'
#
loop_
_entity.id
_entity.type
_entity.pdbx_description
1 polymer ?
#
loop_
_entity_poly.entity_id
_entity_poly.type
_entity_poly.pdbx_seq_one_letter_code
_entity_poly.pdbx_strand_id
1 'polypeptide(L)'
;MIKNGTRLKSQVCDTQVIVVRSTDALDDLRCGGEPMVTLDTEKSPHADMDPALAGGSAMGKRYVDDSGAEVLVTKAGAGTLSIGGIPLSLKEAKPLPASD
;
A
#
# COMPACT_ATOMS: atom_id res chain seq x y z
N MET A 1 -9.34 -11.65 -7.18
CA MET A 1 -9.01 -10.22 -7.25
C MET A 1 -9.56 -9.51 -6.02
N ILE A 2 -8.77 -8.64 -5.42
CA ILE A 2 -9.16 -7.87 -4.25
C ILE A 2 -10.19 -6.82 -4.66
N LYS A 3 -11.27 -6.69 -3.90
CA LYS A 3 -12.35 -5.75 -4.25
C LYS A 3 -12.10 -4.36 -3.70
N ASN A 4 -12.66 -3.34 -4.36
CA ASN A 4 -12.70 -1.98 -3.82
C ASN A 4 -13.37 -1.99 -2.44
N GLY A 5 -12.83 -1.20 -1.53
CA GLY A 5 -13.33 -1.15 -0.14
C GLY A 5 -12.72 -2.19 0.79
N THR A 6 -11.93 -3.14 0.26
CA THR A 6 -11.24 -4.12 1.11
C THR A 6 -10.19 -3.43 1.96
N ARG A 7 -10.14 -3.79 3.24
CA ARG A 7 -9.12 -3.29 4.16
C ARG A 7 -8.04 -4.33 4.34
N LEU A 8 -6.78 -3.88 4.23
CA LEU A 8 -5.61 -4.74 4.33
C LEU A 8 -4.66 -4.19 5.38
N LYS A 9 -3.88 -5.08 5.98
CA LYS A 9 -2.86 -4.71 6.96
C LYS A 9 -1.52 -5.33 6.58
N SER A 10 -0.45 -4.65 7.01
CA SER A 10 0.91 -5.18 6.90
C SER A 10 1.13 -6.30 7.90
N GLN A 11 1.98 -7.25 7.52
CA GLN A 11 2.42 -8.31 8.43
C GLN A 11 3.68 -7.94 9.22
N VAL A 12 4.34 -6.84 8.87
CA VAL A 12 5.65 -6.47 9.43
C VAL A 12 5.68 -5.10 10.09
N CYS A 13 4.59 -4.33 9.97
CA CYS A 13 4.49 -3.01 10.59
C CYS A 13 3.01 -2.66 10.82
N ASP A 14 2.74 -1.41 11.22
CA ASP A 14 1.39 -0.97 11.55
C ASP A 14 0.58 -0.48 10.35
N THR A 15 1.15 -0.43 9.16
CA THR A 15 0.47 0.09 7.98
C THR A 15 -0.83 -0.65 7.70
N GLN A 16 -1.91 0.11 7.52
CA GLN A 16 -3.19 -0.39 7.06
C GLN A 16 -3.68 0.46 5.90
N VAL A 17 -4.33 -0.17 4.94
CA VAL A 17 -4.86 0.52 3.76
C VAL A 17 -6.29 0.07 3.49
N ILE A 18 -7.03 0.92 2.77
CA ILE A 18 -8.29 0.55 2.14
C ILE A 18 -8.12 0.65 0.63
N VAL A 19 -8.63 -0.34 -0.10
CA VAL A 19 -8.54 -0.36 -1.57
C VAL A 19 -9.53 0.64 -2.14
N VAL A 20 -9.02 1.64 -2.85
CA VAL A 20 -9.83 2.65 -3.53
C VAL A 20 -10.16 2.20 -4.94
N ARG A 21 -9.18 1.67 -5.65
CA ARG A 21 -9.35 1.14 -7.00
C ARG A 21 -8.56 -0.15 -7.16
N SER A 22 -9.27 -1.24 -7.41
CA SER A 22 -8.64 -2.54 -7.57
C SER A 22 -8.27 -2.82 -9.02
N THR A 23 -7.09 -3.43 -9.19
CA THR A 23 -6.68 -4.08 -10.43
C THR A 23 -6.05 -5.42 -10.06
N ASP A 24 -5.76 -6.26 -11.05
CA ASP A 24 -5.10 -7.55 -10.80
C ASP A 24 -3.74 -7.40 -10.14
N ALA A 25 -3.08 -6.26 -10.30
CA ALA A 25 -1.80 -5.99 -9.67
C ALA A 25 -1.88 -6.03 -8.14
N LEU A 26 -3.03 -5.69 -7.55
CA LEU A 26 -3.19 -5.71 -6.09
C LEU A 26 -3.10 -7.11 -5.49
N ASP A 27 -3.24 -8.16 -6.29
CA ASP A 27 -3.07 -9.53 -5.80
C ASP A 27 -1.63 -9.76 -5.30
N ASP A 28 -0.68 -8.92 -5.71
CA ASP A 28 0.71 -8.95 -5.24
C ASP A 28 1.07 -7.71 -4.42
N LEU A 29 0.09 -7.08 -3.78
CA LEU A 29 0.33 -5.93 -2.91
C LEU A 29 1.10 -6.36 -1.67
N ARG A 30 2.22 -5.66 -1.42
CA ARG A 30 3.12 -5.95 -0.31
C ARG A 30 3.39 -4.68 0.51
N CYS A 31 3.73 -4.88 1.75
CA CYS A 31 4.22 -3.78 2.60
C CYS A 31 5.45 -4.28 3.34
N GLY A 32 6.56 -3.57 3.19
CA GLY A 32 7.84 -4.00 3.76
C GLY A 32 8.38 -5.29 3.15
N GLY A 33 7.94 -5.65 1.92
CA GLY A 33 8.37 -6.85 1.21
C GLY A 33 7.48 -8.08 1.46
N GLU A 34 6.56 -8.03 2.41
CA GLU A 34 5.67 -9.14 2.72
C GLU A 34 4.25 -8.84 2.21
N PRO A 35 3.53 -9.87 1.73
CA PRO A 35 2.16 -9.66 1.25
C PRO A 35 1.27 -9.05 2.34
N MET A 36 0.44 -8.09 1.95
CA MET A 36 -0.59 -7.58 2.84
C MET A 36 -1.73 -8.58 2.96
N VAL A 37 -2.38 -8.61 4.10
CA VAL A 37 -3.46 -9.54 4.39
C VAL A 37 -4.68 -8.77 4.89
N THR A 38 -5.85 -9.43 4.88
CA THR A 38 -7.07 -8.82 5.42
C THR A 38 -6.95 -8.61 6.93
N LEU A 39 -7.76 -7.70 7.48
CA LEU A 39 -7.62 -7.30 8.89
C LEU A 39 -7.86 -8.46 9.87
N ASP A 40 -8.66 -9.44 9.48
CA ASP A 40 -8.99 -10.60 10.30
C ASP A 40 -7.98 -11.75 10.16
N THR A 41 -7.00 -11.60 9.28
CA THR A 41 -5.94 -12.60 9.10
C THR A 41 -4.83 -12.37 10.11
N GLU A 42 -4.34 -13.45 10.72
CA GLU A 42 -3.20 -13.35 11.63
C GLU A 42 -1.93 -13.05 10.87
N LYS A 43 -1.08 -12.21 11.46
CA LYS A 43 0.23 -11.93 10.89
C LYS A 43 1.10 -13.18 10.95
N SER A 44 1.91 -13.40 9.89
CA SER A 44 2.87 -14.49 9.89
C SER A 44 3.93 -14.24 10.96
N PRO A 45 4.21 -15.24 11.84
CA PRO A 45 5.24 -15.07 12.86
C PRO A 45 6.66 -15.02 12.28
N HIS A 46 6.83 -15.39 11.02
CA HIS A 46 8.13 -15.41 10.33
C HIS A 46 8.29 -14.25 9.35
N ALA A 47 7.32 -13.35 9.27
CA ALA A 47 7.42 -12.21 8.37
C ALA A 47 8.40 -11.17 8.92
N ASP A 48 9.36 -10.80 8.11
CA ASP A 48 10.36 -9.79 8.44
C ASP A 48 10.32 -8.65 7.44
N MET A 49 10.52 -7.43 7.93
CA MET A 49 10.59 -6.27 7.04
C MET A 49 11.88 -6.28 6.25
N ASP A 50 11.75 -6.11 4.93
CA ASP A 50 12.91 -5.90 4.05
C ASP A 50 13.47 -4.50 4.29
N PRO A 51 14.74 -4.38 4.71
CA PRO A 51 15.34 -3.05 4.94
C PRO A 51 15.31 -2.14 3.71
N ALA A 52 15.31 -2.70 2.51
CA ALA A 52 15.19 -1.93 1.28
C ALA A 52 13.78 -1.38 1.04
N LEU A 53 12.79 -1.90 1.78
CA LEU A 53 11.38 -1.52 1.66
C LEU A 53 10.84 -0.99 3.00
N ALA A 54 11.67 -0.28 3.74
CA ALA A 54 11.34 0.29 5.04
C ALA A 54 11.25 1.83 4.98
N GLY A 55 10.83 2.36 3.84
CA GLY A 55 10.70 3.81 3.64
C GLY A 55 9.45 4.44 4.25
N GLY A 56 8.56 3.62 4.76
CA GLY A 56 7.34 4.10 5.42
C GLY A 56 6.18 4.38 4.48
N SER A 57 5.03 4.59 5.10
CA SER A 57 3.81 5.00 4.41
C SER A 57 3.14 6.10 5.25
N ALA A 58 2.47 7.04 4.58
CA ALA A 58 1.91 8.21 5.25
C ALA A 58 0.38 8.09 5.35
N MET A 59 -0.14 8.30 6.57
CA MET A 59 -1.58 8.26 6.82
C MET A 59 -2.29 9.35 6.01
N GLY A 60 -3.44 8.99 5.43
CA GLY A 60 -4.26 9.91 4.64
C GLY A 60 -3.78 10.12 3.23
N LYS A 61 -2.70 9.46 2.83
CA LYS A 61 -2.17 9.57 1.47
C LYS A 61 -2.62 8.39 0.62
N ARG A 62 -2.76 8.63 -0.67
CA ARG A 62 -3.11 7.61 -1.66
C ARG A 62 -1.86 7.18 -2.41
N TYR A 63 -1.75 5.90 -2.64
CA TYR A 63 -0.63 5.31 -3.37
C TYR A 63 -1.16 4.56 -4.58
N VAL A 64 -0.47 4.69 -5.70
CA VAL A 64 -0.91 4.14 -6.99
C VAL A 64 0.24 3.39 -7.66
N ASP A 65 -0.14 2.45 -8.55
CA ASP A 65 0.81 1.81 -9.44
C ASP A 65 0.45 2.09 -10.91
N ASP A 66 1.26 1.60 -11.83
CA ASP A 66 1.08 1.84 -13.26
C ASP A 66 -0.17 1.19 -13.83
N SER A 67 -0.71 0.16 -13.17
CA SER A 67 -1.96 -0.49 -13.61
C SER A 67 -3.20 0.31 -13.28
N GLY A 68 -3.08 1.37 -12.48
CA GLY A 68 -4.19 2.17 -12.02
C GLY A 68 -4.75 1.71 -10.67
N ALA A 69 -4.13 0.72 -10.02
CA ALA A 69 -4.50 0.34 -8.67
C ALA A 69 -4.22 1.50 -7.70
N GLU A 70 -5.13 1.71 -6.76
CA GLU A 70 -5.01 2.79 -5.79
C GLU A 70 -5.45 2.33 -4.42
N VAL A 71 -4.64 2.67 -3.42
CA VAL A 71 -4.97 2.39 -2.01
C VAL A 71 -4.78 3.65 -1.18
N LEU A 72 -5.61 3.78 -0.15
CA LEU A 72 -5.54 4.87 0.83
C LEU A 72 -4.97 4.34 2.13
N VAL A 73 -3.92 4.95 2.64
CA VAL A 73 -3.33 4.57 3.92
C VAL A 73 -4.22 5.11 5.05
N THR A 74 -4.80 4.20 5.83
CA THR A 74 -5.63 4.54 6.98
C THR A 74 -4.86 4.51 8.28
N LYS A 75 -3.72 3.83 8.32
CA LYS A 75 -2.81 3.81 9.45
C LYS A 75 -1.38 3.74 8.94
N ALA A 76 -0.55 4.67 9.40
CA ALA A 76 0.85 4.75 8.97
C ALA A 76 1.70 3.66 9.60
N GLY A 77 2.76 3.27 8.91
CA GLY A 77 3.74 2.31 9.40
C GLY A 77 5.07 2.48 8.71
N ALA A 78 6.04 1.66 9.08
CA ALA A 78 7.41 1.79 8.58
C ALA A 78 7.65 1.15 7.21
N GLY A 79 6.77 0.24 6.78
CA GLY A 79 6.97 -0.48 5.52
C GLY A 79 6.61 0.33 4.29
N THR A 80 7.33 0.10 3.21
CA THR A 80 7.02 0.67 1.89
C THR A 80 5.98 -0.20 1.20
N LEU A 81 4.92 0.43 0.68
CA LEU A 81 3.92 -0.26 -0.15
C LEU A 81 4.52 -0.55 -1.52
N SER A 82 4.33 -1.76 -2.02
CA SER A 82 4.84 -2.17 -3.33
C SER A 82 3.93 -3.20 -3.98
N ILE A 83 4.03 -3.29 -5.31
CA ILE A 83 3.49 -4.41 -6.08
C ILE A 83 4.68 -5.28 -6.46
N GLY A 84 4.73 -6.50 -5.93
CA GLY A 84 5.93 -7.31 -6.06
C GLY A 84 7.13 -6.56 -5.46
N GLY A 85 8.15 -6.33 -6.25
CA GLY A 85 9.34 -5.58 -5.82
C GLY A 85 9.33 -4.10 -6.22
N ILE A 86 8.24 -3.59 -6.80
CA ILE A 86 8.18 -2.21 -7.34
C ILE A 86 7.35 -1.34 -6.40
N PRO A 87 7.98 -0.35 -5.72
CA PRO A 87 7.25 0.53 -4.82
C PRO A 87 6.13 1.30 -5.52
N LEU A 88 5.02 1.49 -4.82
CA LEU A 88 3.94 2.36 -5.30
C LEU A 88 4.37 3.81 -5.28
N SER A 89 3.77 4.60 -6.16
CA SER A 89 3.98 6.04 -6.19
C SER A 89 2.92 6.74 -5.37
N LEU A 90 3.32 7.83 -4.71
CA LEU A 90 2.37 8.69 -4.01
C LEU A 90 1.51 9.41 -5.05
N LYS A 91 0.18 9.30 -4.91
CA LYS A 91 -0.73 10.04 -5.76
C LYS A 91 -0.84 11.47 -5.24
N GLU A 92 -0.26 12.39 -5.98
CA GLU A 92 -0.35 13.81 -5.65
C GLU A 92 -1.46 14.46 -6.46
N ALA A 93 -2.20 15.35 -5.81
CA ALA A 93 -3.10 16.21 -6.55
C ALA A 93 -2.26 17.05 -7.51
N LYS A 94 -2.58 17.00 -8.80
CA LYS A 94 -1.91 17.89 -9.74
C LYS A 94 -2.15 19.33 -9.31
N PRO A 95 -1.10 20.11 -9.08
CA PRO A 95 -1.31 21.52 -8.84
C PRO A 95 -2.04 22.10 -10.05
N LEU A 96 -3.05 22.91 -9.80
CA LEU A 96 -3.70 23.62 -10.88
C LEU A 96 -2.61 24.41 -11.61
N PRO A 97 -2.59 24.33 -12.96
CA PRO A 97 -1.65 25.18 -13.68
C PRO A 97 -1.88 26.62 -13.25
N ALA A 98 -0.79 27.28 -12.91
CA ALA A 98 -0.88 28.68 -12.55
C ALA A 98 -1.59 29.39 -13.71
N SER A 99 -2.73 29.95 -13.42
CA SER A 99 -3.40 30.75 -14.44
C SER A 99 -2.65 32.07 -14.58
N ASP A 100 -1.88 32.13 -15.56
CA ASP A 100 -1.15 33.33 -15.85
C ASP A 100 -1.99 34.23 -16.73
#